data_362a957cdcde92e83bb0c0cea44a78f1
#
_entry.id   362a957cdcde92e83bb0c0cea44a78f1
#
_cell.length_a   1.000
_cell.length_b   1.000
_cell.length_c   1.000
_cell.angle_alpha   90.00
_cell.angle_beta   90.00
_cell.angle_gamma   90.00
#
_symmetry.space_group_name_H-M   'P 1'
#
loop_
_entity.id
_entity.type
_entity.pdbx_description
1 polymer ?
#
loop_
_entity_poly.entity_id
_entity_poly.type
_entity_poly.pdbx_seq_one_letter_code
_entity_poly.pdbx_strand_id
1 'polypeptide(L)'
;TQQITKAMKLVSTVKLQKAKTRAESAKPYFQKMYDTVQSILSRSGNIEHPYLTSNGSKKKAVIVVTSNRGLAGGYNNNIVKLVAESGLPKESVEVYGIGKKGIESFERKGYYIASDDSEIINAPLFSDAVEIGRKVLDAYEAGEVGEIYLAYTSFKNTVVHTPEFIKLLPVEVKEEESADKKSEAPMNYEP
;
A
#
# COMPACT_ATOMS: atom_id res chain seq x y z
N THR A 1 -7.22 -26.43 -28.65
CA THR A 1 -6.23 -25.61 -27.90
C THR A 1 -6.20 -24.15 -28.34
N GLN A 2 -6.15 -23.85 -29.66
CA GLN A 2 -6.07 -22.47 -30.16
C GLN A 2 -7.32 -21.62 -29.82
N GLN A 3 -8.51 -22.20 -29.88
CA GLN A 3 -9.75 -21.50 -29.53
C GLN A 3 -9.83 -21.16 -28.03
N ILE A 4 -9.37 -22.10 -27.17
CA ILE A 4 -9.31 -21.86 -25.71
C ILE A 4 -8.34 -20.73 -25.40
N THR A 5 -7.17 -20.71 -26.03
CA THR A 5 -6.18 -19.64 -25.84
C THR A 5 -6.70 -18.28 -26.29
N LYS A 6 -7.43 -18.24 -27.43
CA LYS A 6 -8.07 -17.00 -27.90
C LYS A 6 -9.14 -16.51 -26.93
N ALA A 7 -9.98 -17.41 -26.40
CA ALA A 7 -10.99 -17.05 -25.40
C ALA A 7 -10.36 -16.54 -24.10
N MET A 8 -9.33 -17.21 -23.60
CA MET A 8 -8.59 -16.77 -22.42
C MET A 8 -7.95 -15.38 -22.62
N LYS A 9 -7.36 -15.12 -23.79
CA LYS A 9 -6.80 -13.82 -24.14
C LYS A 9 -7.87 -12.73 -24.10
N LEU A 10 -9.04 -12.98 -24.69
CA LEU A 10 -10.14 -12.02 -24.71
C LEU A 10 -10.63 -11.69 -23.30
N VAL A 11 -10.87 -12.71 -22.46
CA VAL A 11 -11.30 -12.52 -21.07
C VAL A 11 -10.26 -11.74 -20.26
N SER A 12 -8.98 -12.07 -20.42
CA SER A 12 -7.89 -11.36 -19.74
C SER A 12 -7.78 -9.90 -20.17
N THR A 13 -7.97 -9.62 -21.47
CA THR A 13 -7.95 -8.26 -22.02
C THR A 13 -9.11 -7.42 -21.43
N VAL A 14 -10.32 -7.98 -21.36
CA VAL A 14 -11.48 -7.28 -20.79
C VAL A 14 -11.28 -7.00 -19.31
N LYS A 15 -10.74 -7.97 -18.54
CA LYS A 15 -10.43 -7.79 -17.13
C LYS A 15 -9.37 -6.71 -16.90
N LEU A 16 -8.30 -6.72 -17.71
CA LEU A 16 -7.26 -5.70 -17.66
C LEU A 16 -7.83 -4.31 -17.93
N GLN A 17 -8.66 -4.17 -18.97
CA GLN A 17 -9.26 -2.89 -19.31
C GLN A 17 -10.16 -2.36 -18.18
N LYS A 18 -10.99 -3.21 -17.57
CA LYS A 18 -11.82 -2.82 -16.44
C LYS A 18 -10.98 -2.37 -15.23
N ALA A 19 -9.93 -3.13 -14.90
CA ALA A 19 -9.04 -2.79 -13.79
C ALA A 19 -8.30 -1.46 -14.05
N LYS A 20 -7.81 -1.27 -15.28
CA LYS A 20 -7.15 -0.03 -15.70
C LYS A 20 -8.09 1.17 -15.58
N THR A 21 -9.29 1.10 -16.11
CA THR A 21 -10.28 2.18 -16.01
C THR A 21 -10.60 2.55 -14.57
N ARG A 22 -10.75 1.54 -13.67
CA ARG A 22 -10.97 1.79 -12.24
C ARG A 22 -9.79 2.50 -11.58
N ALA A 23 -8.57 2.04 -11.85
CA ALA A 23 -7.36 2.65 -11.30
C ALA A 23 -7.18 4.09 -11.79
N GLU A 24 -7.40 4.34 -13.09
CA GLU A 24 -7.31 5.68 -13.68
C GLU A 24 -8.37 6.63 -13.13
N SER A 25 -9.59 6.14 -12.85
CA SER A 25 -10.67 6.93 -12.24
C SER A 25 -10.39 7.30 -10.78
N ALA A 26 -9.75 6.41 -10.02
CA ALA A 26 -9.44 6.65 -8.61
C ALA A 26 -8.21 7.57 -8.41
N LYS A 27 -7.27 7.56 -9.35
CA LYS A 27 -5.98 8.26 -9.23
C LYS A 27 -6.10 9.77 -8.98
N PRO A 28 -6.95 10.54 -9.69
CA PRO A 28 -7.09 11.98 -9.44
C PRO A 28 -7.58 12.30 -8.01
N TYR A 29 -8.52 11.50 -7.49
CA TYR A 29 -9.02 11.66 -6.12
C TYR A 29 -7.92 11.40 -5.09
N PHE A 30 -7.20 10.29 -5.24
CA PHE A 30 -6.07 9.97 -4.37
C PHE A 30 -5.00 11.06 -4.39
N GLN A 31 -4.61 11.53 -5.57
CA GLN A 31 -3.59 12.58 -5.71
C GLN A 31 -4.02 13.86 -5.00
N LYS A 32 -5.27 14.29 -5.22
CA LYS A 32 -5.81 15.50 -4.60
C LYS A 32 -5.85 15.40 -3.07
N MET A 33 -6.29 14.26 -2.56
CA MET A 33 -6.32 14.00 -1.12
C MET A 33 -4.90 14.00 -0.52
N TYR A 34 -3.96 13.32 -1.18
CA TYR A 34 -2.57 13.27 -0.74
C TYR A 34 -1.93 14.66 -0.70
N ASP A 35 -2.09 15.45 -1.77
CA ASP A 35 -1.55 16.82 -1.86
C ASP A 35 -2.17 17.72 -0.78
N THR A 36 -3.47 17.55 -0.49
CA THR A 36 -4.16 18.31 0.56
C THR A 36 -3.58 17.97 1.93
N VAL A 37 -3.43 16.70 2.27
CA VAL A 37 -2.85 16.28 3.55
C VAL A 37 -1.42 16.78 3.69
N GLN A 38 -0.59 16.65 2.65
CA GLN A 38 0.79 17.17 2.68
C GLN A 38 0.82 18.69 2.87
N SER A 39 -0.07 19.43 2.20
CA SER A 39 -0.18 20.89 2.37
C SER A 39 -0.59 21.28 3.79
N ILE A 40 -1.51 20.55 4.42
CA ILE A 40 -1.90 20.77 5.81
C ILE A 40 -0.71 20.53 6.73
N LEU A 41 -0.03 19.40 6.59
CA LEU A 41 1.11 19.03 7.43
C LEU A 41 2.26 20.04 7.31
N SER A 42 2.58 20.49 6.10
CA SER A 42 3.66 21.47 5.86
C SER A 42 3.38 22.87 6.42
N ARG A 43 2.09 23.27 6.50
CA ARG A 43 1.68 24.62 6.98
C ARG A 43 1.35 24.68 8.45
N SER A 44 1.02 23.57 9.08
CA SER A 44 0.48 23.55 10.45
C SER A 44 1.55 23.53 11.56
N GLY A 45 2.83 23.64 11.22
CA GLY A 45 3.93 23.67 12.20
C GLY A 45 4.03 22.38 13.02
N ASN A 46 4.26 22.47 14.33
CA ASN A 46 4.34 21.32 15.23
C ASN A 46 2.94 20.75 15.54
N ILE A 47 2.46 19.84 14.69
CA ILE A 47 1.28 19.04 15.00
C ILE A 47 1.73 17.83 15.82
N GLU A 48 1.24 17.71 17.04
CA GLU A 48 1.36 16.49 17.83
C GLU A 48 0.23 15.52 17.45
N HIS A 49 0.54 14.50 16.69
CA HIS A 49 -0.43 13.46 16.32
C HIS A 49 0.24 12.08 16.41
N PRO A 50 -0.45 11.05 16.93
CA PRO A 50 0.11 9.70 17.04
C PRO A 50 0.66 9.12 15.72
N TYR A 51 0.10 9.53 14.59
CA TYR A 51 0.55 9.08 13.27
C TYR A 51 1.79 9.81 12.73
N LEU A 52 2.27 10.83 13.42
CA LEU A 52 3.49 11.56 13.09
C LEU A 52 4.69 11.16 13.95
N THR A 53 4.44 10.43 15.03
CA THR A 53 5.47 10.08 16.01
C THR A 53 5.57 8.56 16.17
N SER A 54 6.79 8.08 16.42
CA SER A 54 6.99 6.65 16.70
C SER A 54 6.39 6.29 18.07
N ASN A 55 5.65 5.18 18.14
CA ASN A 55 5.13 4.62 19.39
C ASN A 55 6.13 3.70 20.11
N GLY A 56 7.35 3.54 19.58
CA GLY A 56 8.43 2.77 20.18
C GLY A 56 8.39 1.25 19.93
N SER A 57 7.33 0.71 19.35
CA SER A 57 7.25 -0.71 18.98
C SER A 57 8.26 -1.05 17.88
N LYS A 58 8.95 -2.19 18.04
CA LYS A 58 9.91 -2.68 17.03
C LYS A 58 9.25 -3.48 15.91
N LYS A 59 8.01 -3.90 16.09
CA LYS A 59 7.25 -4.65 15.08
C LYS A 59 6.75 -3.74 13.98
N LYS A 60 6.61 -4.29 12.80
CA LYS A 60 6.25 -3.58 11.57
C LYS A 60 5.15 -4.31 10.84
N ALA A 61 4.03 -3.64 10.61
CA ALA A 61 2.98 -4.15 9.75
C ALA A 61 3.38 -3.90 8.28
N VAL A 62 3.34 -4.92 7.47
CA VAL A 62 3.58 -4.83 6.02
C VAL A 62 2.34 -5.33 5.28
N ILE A 63 1.61 -4.40 4.68
CA ILE A 63 0.50 -4.72 3.77
C ILE A 63 1.11 -5.15 2.45
N VAL A 64 0.84 -6.38 2.02
CA VAL A 64 1.43 -6.98 0.82
C VAL A 64 0.36 -7.27 -0.21
N VAL A 65 0.43 -6.60 -1.36
CA VAL A 65 -0.50 -6.80 -2.48
C VAL A 65 0.13 -7.68 -3.54
N THR A 66 -0.42 -8.88 -3.71
CA THR A 66 -0.02 -9.87 -4.72
C THR A 66 -1.25 -10.46 -5.42
N SER A 67 -1.09 -11.47 -6.26
CA SER A 67 -2.21 -12.12 -6.93
C SER A 67 -2.61 -13.44 -6.25
N ASN A 68 -3.83 -13.90 -6.53
CA ASN A 68 -4.31 -15.22 -6.11
C ASN A 68 -3.82 -16.35 -7.04
N ARG A 69 -3.36 -16.01 -8.25
CA ARG A 69 -2.98 -17.00 -9.27
C ARG A 69 -1.51 -16.87 -9.61
N GLY A 70 -0.91 -18.01 -9.97
CA GLY A 70 0.42 -18.07 -10.55
C GLY A 70 0.45 -17.67 -12.03
N LEU A 71 1.55 -17.95 -12.68
CA LEU A 71 1.80 -17.67 -14.10
C LEU A 71 1.72 -16.16 -14.45
N ALA A 72 2.10 -15.31 -13.50
CA ALA A 72 2.12 -13.86 -13.63
C ALA A 72 3.56 -13.29 -13.80
N GLY A 73 4.48 -14.10 -14.36
CA GLY A 73 5.88 -13.72 -14.47
C GLY A 73 6.51 -13.40 -13.12
N GLY A 74 7.27 -12.33 -13.04
CA GLY A 74 7.91 -11.87 -11.79
C GLY A 74 7.01 -11.14 -10.81
N TYR A 75 5.74 -10.88 -11.14
CA TYR A 75 4.85 -10.01 -10.37
C TYR A 75 4.84 -10.31 -8.86
N ASN A 76 4.53 -11.54 -8.48
CA ASN A 76 4.48 -11.93 -7.06
C ASN A 76 5.88 -12.01 -6.42
N ASN A 77 6.83 -12.61 -7.14
CA ASN A 77 8.19 -12.78 -6.61
C ASN A 77 8.91 -11.46 -6.39
N ASN A 78 8.68 -10.46 -7.25
CA ASN A 78 9.31 -9.16 -7.10
C ASN A 78 8.86 -8.45 -5.82
N ILE A 79 7.58 -8.56 -5.45
CA ILE A 79 7.08 -8.03 -4.18
C ILE A 79 7.68 -8.76 -2.98
N VAL A 80 7.70 -10.11 -3.03
CA VAL A 80 8.27 -10.90 -1.94
C VAL A 80 9.77 -10.61 -1.77
N LYS A 81 10.49 -10.46 -2.87
CA LYS A 81 11.90 -10.10 -2.87
C LYS A 81 12.12 -8.70 -2.30
N LEU A 82 11.32 -7.74 -2.73
CA LEU A 82 11.39 -6.34 -2.29
C LEU A 82 11.24 -6.22 -0.76
N VAL A 83 10.28 -6.92 -0.18
CA VAL A 83 10.09 -6.95 1.29
C VAL A 83 11.25 -7.68 1.98
N ALA A 84 11.70 -8.81 1.44
CA ALA A 84 12.81 -9.58 2.03
C ALA A 84 14.15 -8.83 1.98
N GLU A 85 14.36 -7.97 0.99
CA GLU A 85 15.56 -7.16 0.79
C GLU A 85 15.43 -5.73 1.36
N SER A 86 14.31 -5.40 2.02
CA SER A 86 14.05 -4.07 2.58
C SER A 86 14.96 -3.69 3.75
N GLY A 87 15.71 -4.65 4.30
CA GLY A 87 16.54 -4.46 5.50
C GLY A 87 15.76 -4.59 6.81
N LEU A 88 14.45 -4.84 6.77
CA LEU A 88 13.67 -5.09 7.97
C LEU A 88 13.98 -6.49 8.53
N PRO A 89 14.27 -6.62 9.85
CA PRO A 89 14.43 -7.94 10.46
C PRO A 89 13.16 -8.76 10.32
N LYS A 90 13.27 -9.97 9.78
CA LYS A 90 12.13 -10.85 9.49
C LYS A 90 11.22 -11.05 10.71
N GLU A 91 11.81 -11.19 11.87
CA GLU A 91 11.12 -11.44 13.14
C GLU A 91 10.28 -10.22 13.59
N SER A 92 10.57 -9.04 13.06
CA SER A 92 9.81 -7.82 13.32
C SER A 92 8.67 -7.58 12.35
N VAL A 93 8.60 -8.34 11.26
CA VAL A 93 7.62 -8.13 10.18
C VAL A 93 6.37 -8.96 10.41
N GLU A 94 5.22 -8.30 10.45
CA GLU A 94 3.89 -8.89 10.45
C GLU A 94 3.23 -8.61 9.10
N VAL A 95 2.93 -9.68 8.36
CA VAL A 95 2.40 -9.59 6.99
C VAL A 95 0.88 -9.55 7.00
N TYR A 96 0.30 -8.50 6.44
CA TYR A 96 -1.11 -8.37 6.12
C TYR A 96 -1.28 -8.64 4.63
N GLY A 97 -1.68 -9.86 4.30
CA GLY A 97 -1.61 -10.37 2.94
C GLY A 97 -2.87 -10.14 2.13
N ILE A 98 -2.72 -9.50 0.96
CA ILE A 98 -3.75 -9.38 -0.07
C ILE A 98 -3.26 -10.15 -1.28
N GLY A 99 -3.75 -11.39 -1.42
CA GLY A 99 -3.35 -12.29 -2.49
C GLY A 99 -2.56 -13.53 -2.03
N LYS A 100 -3.10 -14.70 -2.36
CA LYS A 100 -2.61 -16.01 -1.90
C LYS A 100 -1.15 -16.27 -2.23
N LYS A 101 -0.67 -15.83 -3.41
CA LYS A 101 0.71 -16.15 -3.85
C LYS A 101 1.79 -15.44 -3.04
N GLY A 102 1.49 -14.25 -2.54
CA GLY A 102 2.37 -13.57 -1.58
C GLY A 102 2.38 -14.29 -0.24
N ILE A 103 1.19 -14.53 0.32
CA ILE A 103 1.02 -15.20 1.61
C ILE A 103 1.76 -16.53 1.64
N GLU A 104 1.46 -17.44 0.68
CA GLU A 104 2.14 -18.74 0.54
C GLU A 104 3.69 -18.62 0.48
N SER A 105 4.18 -17.54 -0.13
CA SER A 105 5.63 -17.31 -0.26
C SER A 105 6.23 -16.79 1.03
N PHE A 106 5.54 -15.91 1.76
CA PHE A 106 6.00 -15.41 3.05
C PHE A 106 5.95 -16.49 4.13
N GLU A 107 4.89 -17.31 4.17
CA GLU A 107 4.79 -18.46 5.08
C GLU A 107 5.96 -19.42 4.88
N ARG A 108 6.27 -19.82 3.63
CA ARG A 108 7.42 -20.69 3.33
C ARG A 108 8.76 -20.08 3.74
N LYS A 109 8.87 -18.76 3.78
CA LYS A 109 10.05 -18.04 4.27
C LYS A 109 10.05 -17.84 5.79
N GLY A 110 8.99 -18.27 6.48
CA GLY A 110 8.85 -18.21 7.93
C GLY A 110 8.52 -16.80 8.46
N TYR A 111 7.84 -15.97 7.67
CA TYR A 111 7.26 -14.72 8.16
C TYR A 111 5.96 -14.99 8.91
N TYR A 112 5.64 -14.14 9.88
CA TYR A 112 4.36 -14.17 10.56
C TYR A 112 3.27 -13.53 9.68
N ILE A 113 2.17 -14.26 9.44
CA ILE A 113 1.03 -13.77 8.69
C ILE A 113 -0.02 -13.31 9.69
N ALA A 114 -0.25 -12.01 9.75
CA ALA A 114 -1.22 -11.38 10.65
C ALA A 114 -2.65 -11.46 10.10
N SER A 115 -2.83 -11.33 8.77
CA SER A 115 -4.12 -11.52 8.11
C SER A 115 -4.00 -12.06 6.69
N ASP A 116 -5.05 -12.77 6.25
CA ASP A 116 -5.26 -13.21 4.86
C ASP A 116 -6.56 -12.57 4.33
N ASP A 117 -6.39 -11.55 3.53
CA ASP A 117 -7.48 -10.82 2.88
C ASP A 117 -7.50 -11.10 1.34
N SER A 118 -7.13 -12.32 0.94
CA SER A 118 -6.95 -12.71 -0.48
C SER A 118 -8.24 -12.67 -1.30
N GLU A 119 -9.40 -12.83 -0.69
CA GLU A 119 -10.70 -12.83 -1.39
C GLU A 119 -11.00 -11.49 -2.06
N ILE A 120 -10.45 -10.39 -1.54
CA ILE A 120 -10.63 -9.02 -2.02
C ILE A 120 -10.13 -8.85 -3.47
N ILE A 121 -9.09 -9.58 -3.88
CA ILE A 121 -8.45 -9.45 -5.21
C ILE A 121 -9.42 -9.64 -6.38
N ASN A 122 -10.48 -10.42 -6.19
CA ASN A 122 -11.40 -10.73 -7.28
C ASN A 122 -12.31 -9.56 -7.67
N ALA A 123 -12.73 -8.76 -6.70
CA ALA A 123 -13.59 -7.59 -6.90
C ALA A 123 -13.35 -6.54 -5.81
N PRO A 124 -12.18 -5.88 -5.78
CA PRO A 124 -11.83 -4.96 -4.70
C PRO A 124 -12.78 -3.77 -4.64
N LEU A 125 -13.24 -3.45 -3.42
CA LEU A 125 -14.07 -2.30 -3.10
C LEU A 125 -13.28 -1.35 -2.20
N PHE A 126 -13.70 -0.09 -2.13
CA PHE A 126 -13.13 0.89 -1.21
C PHE A 126 -13.32 0.48 0.26
N SER A 127 -14.47 -0.14 0.58
CA SER A 127 -14.76 -0.70 1.91
C SER A 127 -13.72 -1.71 2.37
N ASP A 128 -13.21 -2.54 1.45
CA ASP A 128 -12.20 -3.54 1.77
C ASP A 128 -10.87 -2.88 2.16
N ALA A 129 -10.48 -1.84 1.42
CA ALA A 129 -9.30 -1.07 1.75
C ALA A 129 -9.43 -0.35 3.10
N VAL A 130 -10.61 0.17 3.43
CA VAL A 130 -10.92 0.78 4.73
C VAL A 130 -10.83 -0.27 5.85
N GLU A 131 -11.33 -1.49 5.64
CA GLU A 131 -11.26 -2.56 6.63
C GLU A 131 -9.82 -2.99 6.92
N ILE A 132 -9.01 -3.20 5.87
CA ILE A 132 -7.58 -3.52 6.04
C ILE A 132 -6.86 -2.36 6.71
N GLY A 133 -7.12 -1.13 6.28
CA GLY A 133 -6.56 0.08 6.89
C GLY A 133 -6.87 0.14 8.38
N ARG A 134 -8.10 -0.13 8.76
CA ARG A 134 -8.51 -0.16 10.17
C ARG A 134 -7.77 -1.22 10.97
N LYS A 135 -7.67 -2.45 10.46
CA LYS A 135 -6.91 -3.53 11.12
C LYS A 135 -5.47 -3.11 11.48
N VAL A 136 -4.76 -2.51 10.53
CA VAL A 136 -3.37 -2.09 10.78
C VAL A 136 -3.26 -0.84 11.64
N LEU A 137 -4.24 0.07 11.56
CA LEU A 137 -4.30 1.26 12.40
C LEU A 137 -4.60 0.89 13.86
N ASP A 138 -5.55 -0.02 14.10
CA ASP A 138 -5.86 -0.51 15.43
C ASP A 138 -4.62 -1.16 16.09
N ALA A 139 -3.85 -1.97 15.33
CA ALA A 139 -2.60 -2.56 15.81
C ALA A 139 -1.52 -1.48 16.10
N TYR A 140 -1.48 -0.41 15.31
CA TYR A 140 -0.57 0.70 15.52
C TYR A 140 -0.95 1.52 16.77
N GLU A 141 -2.23 1.84 16.94
CA GLU A 141 -2.74 2.58 18.10
C GLU A 141 -2.60 1.78 19.39
N ALA A 142 -2.76 0.45 19.32
CA ALA A 142 -2.51 -0.44 20.45
C ALA A 142 -1.02 -0.60 20.79
N GLY A 143 -0.09 -0.06 19.97
CA GLY A 143 1.36 -0.22 20.17
C GLY A 143 1.88 -1.62 19.81
N GLU A 144 1.08 -2.45 19.16
CA GLU A 144 1.50 -3.77 18.70
C GLU A 144 2.51 -3.66 17.56
N VAL A 145 2.32 -2.72 16.65
CA VAL A 145 3.27 -2.38 15.57
C VAL A 145 3.67 -0.91 15.64
N GLY A 146 4.91 -0.59 15.33
CA GLY A 146 5.48 0.77 15.40
C GLY A 146 5.61 1.46 14.05
N GLU A 147 5.49 0.70 12.99
CA GLU A 147 5.55 1.22 11.62
C GLU A 147 4.61 0.43 10.71
N ILE A 148 4.04 1.11 9.72
CA ILE A 148 3.18 0.49 8.70
C ILE A 148 3.78 0.75 7.33
N TYR A 149 3.91 -0.32 6.54
CA TYR A 149 4.42 -0.30 5.18
C TYR A 149 3.41 -0.87 4.20
N LEU A 150 3.50 -0.46 2.94
CA LEU A 150 2.75 -1.02 1.82
C LEU A 150 3.73 -1.51 0.75
N ALA A 151 3.63 -2.78 0.40
CA ALA A 151 4.35 -3.41 -0.70
C ALA A 151 3.38 -3.77 -1.82
N TYR A 152 3.50 -3.11 -2.96
CA TYR A 152 2.59 -3.28 -4.09
C TYR A 152 3.31 -3.07 -5.42
N THR A 153 2.65 -3.41 -6.53
CA THR A 153 3.16 -3.11 -7.87
C THR A 153 2.42 -1.92 -8.47
N SER A 154 3.13 -0.83 -8.66
CA SER A 154 2.62 0.38 -9.31
C SER A 154 2.46 0.13 -10.80
N PHE A 155 1.25 0.38 -11.31
CA PHE A 155 0.91 0.25 -12.73
C PHE A 155 1.14 1.58 -13.44
N LYS A 156 2.18 1.65 -14.28
CA LYS A 156 2.42 2.81 -15.15
C LYS A 156 1.75 2.64 -16.52
N ASN A 157 1.90 1.48 -17.11
CA ASN A 157 1.25 1.08 -18.37
C ASN A 157 1.33 -0.44 -18.53
N THR A 158 0.83 -0.98 -19.63
CA THR A 158 0.78 -2.43 -19.89
C THR A 158 2.16 -3.11 -19.99
N VAL A 159 3.24 -2.35 -20.12
CA VAL A 159 4.62 -2.85 -20.25
C VAL A 159 5.42 -2.59 -18.98
N VAL A 160 5.20 -1.46 -18.33
CA VAL A 160 5.98 -1.01 -17.17
C VAL A 160 5.19 -1.16 -15.88
N HIS A 161 5.65 -2.06 -15.03
CA HIS A 161 5.14 -2.31 -13.69
C HIS A 161 6.31 -2.22 -12.71
N THR A 162 6.20 -1.36 -11.71
CA THR A 162 7.28 -1.13 -10.75
C THR A 162 6.85 -1.60 -9.37
N PRO A 163 7.54 -2.58 -8.77
CA PRO A 163 7.35 -2.91 -7.36
C PRO A 163 7.75 -1.73 -6.49
N GLU A 164 6.90 -1.36 -5.55
CA GLU A 164 7.12 -0.25 -4.63
C GLU A 164 6.94 -0.71 -3.19
N PHE A 165 7.80 -0.20 -2.31
CA PHE A 165 7.76 -0.42 -0.87
C PHE A 165 7.77 0.93 -0.19
N ILE A 166 6.62 1.33 0.35
CA ILE A 166 6.44 2.66 0.92
C ILE A 166 6.07 2.58 2.38
N LYS A 167 6.63 3.48 3.18
CA LYS A 167 6.25 3.67 4.57
C LYS A 167 5.01 4.54 4.63
N LEU A 168 3.96 4.05 5.32
CA LEU A 168 2.72 4.78 5.53
C LEU A 168 2.70 5.49 6.87
N LEU A 169 3.15 4.81 7.95
CA LEU A 169 3.22 5.36 9.29
C LEU A 169 4.55 5.00 9.99
N PRO A 170 5.04 5.90 10.86
CA PRO A 170 4.62 7.29 11.01
C PRO A 170 4.84 8.10 9.72
N VAL A 171 3.99 9.10 9.49
CA VAL A 171 4.09 9.95 8.30
C VAL A 171 5.36 10.80 8.41
N GLU A 172 6.18 10.74 7.38
CA GLU A 172 7.34 11.62 7.25
C GLU A 172 6.89 12.93 6.57
N VAL A 173 6.93 14.02 7.32
CA VAL A 173 6.66 15.35 6.76
C VAL A 173 7.86 15.74 5.90
N LYS A 174 7.65 15.87 4.60
CA LYS A 174 8.69 16.43 3.73
C LYS A 174 8.80 17.92 4.03
N GLU A 175 9.93 18.34 4.56
CA GLU A 175 10.29 19.76 4.58
C GLU A 175 10.44 20.18 3.12
N GLU A 176 9.48 20.96 2.60
CA GLU A 176 9.71 21.68 1.35
C GLU A 176 10.90 22.63 1.61
N GLU A 177 11.97 22.45 0.86
CA GLU A 177 13.07 23.42 0.82
C GLU A 177 12.46 24.81 0.61
N SER A 178 12.66 25.65 1.59
CA SER A 178 12.05 26.96 1.73
C SER A 178 12.40 27.88 0.57
N ALA A 179 11.56 27.86 -0.44
CA ALA A 179 11.45 28.96 -1.38
C ALA A 179 10.22 29.81 -0.98
N ASP A 180 10.52 31.00 -0.47
CA ASP A 180 9.59 32.10 -0.14
C ASP A 180 8.51 31.83 0.93
N LYS A 181 8.92 31.98 2.19
CA LYS A 181 7.99 32.32 3.27
C LYS A 181 7.40 33.72 3.04
N LYS A 182 6.38 33.82 2.21
CA LYS A 182 5.38 34.88 2.36
C LYS A 182 4.33 34.37 3.34
N SER A 183 4.20 35.08 4.46
CA SER A 183 3.27 34.85 5.54
C SER A 183 1.83 34.79 5.03
N GLU A 184 1.29 33.60 4.83
CA GLU A 184 -0.14 33.39 4.76
C GLU A 184 -0.60 32.89 6.14
N ALA A 185 -1.67 33.52 6.64
CA ALA A 185 -2.27 33.23 7.93
C ALA A 185 -2.63 31.72 8.04
N PRO A 186 -2.60 31.15 9.26
CA PRO A 186 -2.98 29.75 9.46
C PRO A 186 -4.41 29.53 8.96
N MET A 187 -4.61 28.54 8.10
CA MET A 187 -5.94 28.16 7.65
C MET A 187 -6.70 27.52 8.82
N ASN A 188 -7.77 28.18 9.27
CA ASN A 188 -8.74 27.57 10.18
C ASN A 188 -9.61 26.60 9.37
N TYR A 189 -9.55 25.32 9.72
CA TYR A 189 -10.47 24.32 9.21
C TYR A 189 -11.60 24.17 10.24
N GLU A 190 -12.77 24.75 9.95
CA GLU A 190 -13.99 24.44 10.69
C GLU A 190 -14.68 23.23 10.03
N PRO A 191 -15.29 22.32 10.84
CA PRO A 191 -15.95 21.13 10.34
C PRO A 191 -17.22 21.40 9.53
#